data_8a8489cd5e3a7f41df052a3ee4b86fd6
#
_entry.id   8a8489cd5e3a7f41df052a3ee4b86fd6
#
_cell.length_a   1.000
_cell.length_b   1.000
_cell.length_c   1.000
_cell.angle_alpha   90.00
_cell.angle_beta   90.00
_cell.angle_gamma   90.00
#
_symmetry.space_group_name_H-M   'P 1'
#
loop_
_entity.id
_entity.type
_entity.pdbx_description
1 polymer ?
#
loop_
_entity_poly.entity_id
_entity_poly.type
_entity_poly.pdbx_seq_one_letter_code
_entity_poly.pdbx_strand_id
1 'polypeptide(L)'
;CIPSKALLKSAEFYNKIQHSEDLGISVKGLDYDFSKIIGRSRDVADTMAKGIGFLFKKNKVDHIIGTGMINVPGMIEITSGKDKGTLLSAEKTLIATGCKPRGLPNLDIDGERVMTSRQALEMKNQPKSIVIVGAGAIGAEFAYFLNAFGTKVTLVEMLDQVLPVEDHETAAVVEKSFKKNGIDCRVSTAVENIKVNAKGVKMDLVHGEQSESITADSILLAIGVVANTEGLLSPRAKLEMDRGYIQVDENYESSAKGIYAAGDIIGPPWLAHVATYEAIQAVNGMFGHAKPERVAQFPGCTYCLPQVASIGKTEKKLKEEGVEYKVGKFPFQASGKAVASNQPEGFVKMLVDPKYGEILGAHIVGSDATEMIAEYGLGMKLEVTAGEIHNTIHAHPTLSEAVMEAAASVFGEAIHI
;
A
#
# COMPACT_ATOMS: atom_id res chain seq x y z
N CYS A 1 3.79 -1.67 -7.41
CA CYS A 1 2.43 -2.17 -7.10
C CYS A 1 2.08 -3.41 -7.92
N ILE A 2 2.07 -3.35 -9.25
CA ILE A 2 1.58 -4.45 -10.12
C ILE A 2 2.33 -5.78 -9.91
N PRO A 3 3.68 -5.82 -9.83
CA PRO A 3 4.38 -7.08 -9.54
C PRO A 3 3.96 -7.71 -8.21
N SER A 4 3.81 -6.92 -7.14
CA SER A 4 3.35 -7.44 -5.85
C SER A 4 1.96 -8.06 -5.97
N LYS A 5 1.03 -7.42 -6.68
CA LYS A 5 -0.34 -7.94 -6.87
C LYS A 5 -0.34 -9.24 -7.69
N ALA A 6 0.60 -9.38 -8.64
CA ALA A 6 0.79 -10.64 -9.37
C ALA A 6 1.30 -11.76 -8.45
N LEU A 7 2.21 -11.47 -7.51
CA LEU A 7 2.68 -12.41 -6.49
C LEU A 7 1.57 -12.82 -5.54
N LEU A 8 0.83 -11.84 -4.99
CA LEU A 8 -0.28 -12.06 -4.07
C LEU A 8 -1.39 -12.89 -4.71
N LYS A 9 -1.69 -12.67 -6.00
CA LYS A 9 -2.67 -13.48 -6.73
C LYS A 9 -2.23 -14.95 -6.86
N SER A 10 -0.94 -15.19 -7.04
CA SER A 10 -0.42 -16.56 -7.06
C SER A 10 -0.54 -17.22 -5.68
N ALA A 11 -0.25 -16.47 -4.60
CA ALA A 11 -0.40 -16.94 -3.22
C ALA A 11 -1.88 -17.23 -2.88
N GLU A 12 -2.78 -16.33 -3.23
CA GLU A 12 -4.23 -16.52 -3.04
C GLU A 12 -4.74 -17.78 -3.75
N PHE A 13 -4.33 -17.97 -5.01
CA PHE A 13 -4.75 -19.13 -5.80
C PHE A 13 -4.20 -20.43 -5.20
N TYR A 14 -2.92 -20.45 -4.81
CA TYR A 14 -2.31 -21.62 -4.17
C TYR A 14 -3.00 -21.97 -2.85
N ASN A 15 -3.28 -20.96 -2.01
CA ASN A 15 -4.01 -21.14 -0.75
C ASN A 15 -5.43 -21.68 -0.99
N LYS A 16 -6.17 -21.15 -1.96
CA LYS A 16 -7.50 -21.67 -2.33
C LYS A 16 -7.47 -23.14 -2.75
N ILE A 17 -6.43 -23.57 -3.49
CA ILE A 17 -6.27 -24.97 -3.86
C ILE A 17 -5.98 -25.84 -2.64
N GLN A 18 -5.14 -25.40 -1.70
CA GLN A 18 -4.83 -26.13 -0.47
C GLN A 18 -6.08 -26.39 0.39
N HIS A 19 -7.06 -25.48 0.35
CA HIS A 19 -8.32 -25.57 1.09
C HIS A 19 -9.54 -25.95 0.22
N SER A 20 -9.28 -26.52 -0.96
CA SER A 20 -10.35 -26.87 -1.92
C SER A 20 -11.27 -27.98 -1.42
N GLU A 21 -10.84 -28.80 -0.45
CA GLU A 21 -11.68 -29.82 0.18
C GLU A 21 -12.88 -29.22 0.93
N ASP A 22 -12.75 -28.01 1.46
CA ASP A 22 -13.86 -27.27 2.09
C ASP A 22 -15.00 -26.99 1.10
N LEU A 23 -14.70 -27.01 -0.19
CA LEU A 23 -15.66 -26.83 -1.30
C LEU A 23 -16.02 -28.16 -1.99
N GLY A 24 -15.61 -29.30 -1.43
CA GLY A 24 -15.86 -30.63 -1.99
C GLY A 24 -14.94 -31.00 -3.17
N ILE A 25 -13.83 -30.30 -3.36
CA ILE A 25 -12.89 -30.53 -4.47
C ILE A 25 -11.59 -31.10 -3.92
N SER A 26 -11.25 -32.34 -4.29
CA SER A 26 -10.01 -33.01 -3.92
C SER A 26 -8.93 -32.78 -4.97
N VAL A 27 -7.78 -32.26 -4.57
CA VAL A 27 -6.59 -32.05 -5.42
C VAL A 27 -5.49 -32.99 -4.98
N LYS A 28 -4.92 -33.76 -5.93
CA LYS A 28 -3.78 -34.63 -5.69
C LYS A 28 -2.51 -34.01 -6.26
N GLY A 29 -1.43 -33.99 -5.44
CA GLY A 29 -0.10 -33.60 -5.92
C GLY A 29 0.01 -32.09 -6.23
N LEU A 30 -0.37 -31.24 -5.29
CA LEU A 30 -0.15 -29.80 -5.42
C LEU A 30 1.34 -29.46 -5.21
N ASP A 31 1.94 -28.84 -6.20
CA ASP A 31 3.32 -28.36 -6.19
C ASP A 31 3.40 -26.96 -6.80
N TYR A 32 4.52 -26.27 -6.60
CA TYR A 32 4.77 -24.93 -7.16
C TYR A 32 6.24 -24.74 -7.53
N ASP A 33 6.48 -23.85 -8.46
CA ASP A 33 7.82 -23.39 -8.85
C ASP A 33 7.93 -21.91 -8.48
N PHE A 34 8.66 -21.64 -7.40
CA PHE A 34 8.82 -20.26 -6.89
C PHE A 34 9.46 -19.35 -7.92
N SER A 35 10.42 -19.84 -8.72
CA SER A 35 11.08 -19.04 -9.75
C SER A 35 10.13 -18.62 -10.86
N LYS A 36 9.18 -19.49 -11.25
CA LYS A 36 8.13 -19.15 -12.21
C LYS A 36 7.13 -18.17 -11.65
N ILE A 37 6.83 -18.23 -10.35
CA ILE A 37 5.93 -17.25 -9.69
C ILE A 37 6.57 -15.86 -9.74
N ILE A 38 7.85 -15.75 -9.39
CA ILE A 38 8.60 -14.50 -9.49
C ILE A 38 8.70 -14.05 -10.95
N GLY A 39 9.06 -14.94 -11.89
CA GLY A 39 9.15 -14.65 -13.33
C GLY A 39 7.84 -14.08 -13.87
N ARG A 40 6.70 -14.74 -13.58
CA ARG A 40 5.38 -14.23 -13.97
C ARG A 40 5.14 -12.79 -13.50
N SER A 41 5.57 -12.45 -12.28
CA SER A 41 5.39 -11.07 -11.78
C SER A 41 6.19 -10.05 -12.59
N ARG A 42 7.35 -10.46 -13.12
CA ARG A 42 8.18 -9.63 -14.01
C ARG A 42 7.55 -9.48 -15.39
N ASP A 43 7.05 -10.58 -15.96
CA ASP A 43 6.36 -10.57 -17.28
C ASP A 43 5.13 -9.64 -17.26
N VAL A 44 4.38 -9.64 -16.14
CA VAL A 44 3.25 -8.72 -15.95
C VAL A 44 3.73 -7.27 -15.91
N ALA A 45 4.82 -6.97 -15.18
CA ALA A 45 5.41 -5.64 -15.12
C ALA A 45 5.89 -5.16 -16.51
N ASP A 46 6.56 -6.03 -17.25
CA ASP A 46 7.05 -5.75 -18.60
C ASP A 46 5.90 -5.49 -19.59
N THR A 47 4.80 -6.24 -19.46
CA THR A 47 3.60 -6.02 -20.26
C THR A 47 3.01 -4.64 -20.00
N MET A 48 2.93 -4.22 -18.73
CA MET A 48 2.45 -2.88 -18.38
C MET A 48 3.41 -1.78 -18.88
N ALA A 49 4.72 -1.99 -18.76
CA ALA A 49 5.73 -1.05 -19.25
C ALA A 49 5.66 -0.87 -20.78
N LYS A 50 5.46 -1.96 -21.53
CA LYS A 50 5.24 -1.91 -22.98
C LYS A 50 3.97 -1.11 -23.33
N GLY A 51 2.89 -1.28 -22.54
CA GLY A 51 1.65 -0.50 -22.69
C GLY A 51 1.89 1.00 -22.52
N ILE A 52 2.66 1.41 -21.50
CA ILE A 52 3.04 2.81 -21.27
C ILE A 52 3.87 3.33 -22.45
N GLY A 53 4.85 2.57 -22.93
CA GLY A 53 5.66 2.93 -24.11
C GLY A 53 4.82 3.14 -25.37
N PHE A 54 3.80 2.29 -25.57
CA PHE A 54 2.82 2.47 -26.65
C PHE A 54 2.05 3.80 -26.52
N LEU A 55 1.59 4.13 -25.30
CA LEU A 55 0.87 5.38 -25.04
C LEU A 55 1.76 6.61 -25.28
N PHE A 56 3.02 6.59 -24.90
CA PHE A 56 3.96 7.66 -25.20
C PHE A 56 4.07 7.87 -26.71
N LYS A 57 4.29 6.79 -27.47
CA LYS A 57 4.37 6.84 -28.93
C LYS A 57 3.07 7.36 -29.57
N LYS A 58 1.92 6.86 -29.13
CA LYS A 58 0.59 7.28 -29.62
C LYS A 58 0.35 8.77 -29.41
N ASN A 59 0.76 9.29 -28.25
CA ASN A 59 0.55 10.69 -27.88
C ASN A 59 1.74 11.60 -28.25
N LYS A 60 2.73 11.10 -29.00
CA LYS A 60 3.91 11.86 -29.43
C LYS A 60 4.70 12.47 -28.25
N VAL A 61 4.82 11.70 -27.17
CA VAL A 61 5.64 12.06 -26.01
C VAL A 61 7.03 11.47 -26.21
N ASP A 62 8.06 12.30 -26.18
CA ASP A 62 9.45 11.86 -26.26
C ASP A 62 9.84 11.16 -24.95
N HIS A 63 10.31 9.92 -25.05
CA HIS A 63 10.73 9.12 -23.91
C HIS A 63 12.25 9.00 -23.88
N ILE A 64 12.88 9.77 -22.98
CA ILE A 64 14.33 9.78 -22.79
C ILE A 64 14.69 8.91 -21.61
N ILE A 65 15.48 7.85 -21.82
CA ILE A 65 15.90 6.92 -20.78
C ILE A 65 17.26 7.35 -20.23
N GLY A 66 17.27 7.74 -18.95
CA GLY A 66 18.46 8.20 -18.27
C GLY A 66 18.12 8.86 -16.93
N THR A 67 19.12 9.50 -16.33
CA THR A 67 18.95 10.31 -15.13
C THR A 67 18.95 11.79 -15.52
N GLY A 68 17.94 12.53 -15.09
CA GLY A 68 17.84 13.97 -15.28
C GLY A 68 18.26 14.73 -14.01
N MET A 69 19.02 15.79 -14.16
CA MET A 69 19.37 16.73 -13.10
C MET A 69 18.91 18.13 -13.49
N ILE A 70 18.21 18.82 -12.62
CA ILE A 70 17.80 20.20 -12.81
C ILE A 70 19.00 21.10 -12.49
N ASN A 71 19.56 21.74 -13.53
CA ASN A 71 20.70 22.62 -13.38
C ASN A 71 20.30 23.99 -12.81
N VAL A 72 19.27 24.58 -13.39
CA VAL A 72 18.55 25.77 -12.95
C VAL A 72 17.10 25.64 -13.41
N PRO A 73 16.15 26.42 -12.90
CA PRO A 73 14.81 26.45 -13.42
C PRO A 73 14.81 26.63 -14.94
N GLY A 74 14.06 25.77 -15.65
CA GLY A 74 14.00 25.77 -17.11
C GLY A 74 15.11 24.98 -17.83
N MET A 75 16.07 24.39 -17.12
CA MET A 75 17.17 23.64 -17.75
C MET A 75 17.45 22.32 -17.03
N ILE A 76 17.35 21.23 -17.76
CA ILE A 76 17.58 19.87 -17.27
C ILE A 76 18.75 19.26 -18.03
N GLU A 77 19.73 18.69 -17.33
CA GLU A 77 20.84 17.94 -17.89
C GLU A 77 20.57 16.43 -17.76
N ILE A 78 20.80 15.69 -18.85
CA ILE A 78 20.80 14.24 -18.82
C ILE A 78 22.17 13.76 -18.35
N THR A 79 22.23 13.16 -17.15
CA THR A 79 23.51 12.78 -16.52
C THR A 79 23.87 11.30 -16.75
N SER A 80 22.95 10.49 -17.26
CA SER A 80 23.19 9.07 -17.59
C SER A 80 22.39 8.62 -18.82
N GLY A 81 22.68 7.41 -19.31
CA GLY A 81 22.02 6.84 -20.50
C GLY A 81 22.68 7.25 -21.81
N LYS A 82 22.01 6.92 -22.95
CA LYS A 82 22.56 7.18 -24.30
C LYS A 82 22.64 8.67 -24.63
N ASP A 83 21.78 9.48 -24.02
CA ASP A 83 21.67 10.92 -24.26
C ASP A 83 22.44 11.76 -23.22
N LYS A 84 23.38 11.14 -22.48
CA LYS A 84 24.19 11.78 -21.45
C LYS A 84 24.90 13.05 -22.01
N GLY A 85 24.83 14.14 -21.25
CA GLY A 85 25.40 15.44 -21.61
C GLY A 85 24.45 16.33 -22.40
N THR A 86 23.26 15.84 -22.79
CA THR A 86 22.25 16.65 -23.45
C THR A 86 21.61 17.60 -22.46
N LEU A 87 21.45 18.86 -22.84
CA LEU A 87 20.71 19.88 -22.11
C LEU A 87 19.32 20.04 -22.72
N LEU A 88 18.31 19.93 -21.90
CA LEU A 88 16.91 20.15 -22.26
C LEU A 88 16.46 21.50 -21.71
N SER A 89 15.81 22.31 -22.54
CA SER A 89 15.14 23.52 -22.11
C SER A 89 13.64 23.25 -21.99
N ALA A 90 13.04 23.59 -20.85
CA ALA A 90 11.62 23.40 -20.60
C ALA A 90 11.06 24.57 -19.80
N GLU A 91 9.99 25.20 -20.29
CA GLU A 91 9.32 26.28 -19.56
C GLU A 91 8.68 25.79 -18.26
N LYS A 92 8.24 24.53 -18.26
CA LYS A 92 7.60 23.86 -17.11
C LYS A 92 8.17 22.48 -16.92
N THR A 93 8.47 22.13 -15.68
CA THR A 93 9.03 20.83 -15.29
C THR A 93 8.19 20.23 -14.18
N LEU A 94 7.69 19.00 -14.36
CA LEU A 94 7.06 18.23 -13.30
C LEU A 94 8.02 17.16 -12.77
N ILE A 95 8.37 17.27 -11.50
CA ILE A 95 9.18 16.27 -10.80
C ILE A 95 8.25 15.19 -10.26
N ALA A 96 8.41 13.96 -10.75
CA ALA A 96 7.64 12.79 -10.33
C ALA A 96 8.59 11.59 -10.09
N THR A 97 9.74 11.84 -9.47
CA THR A 97 10.80 10.85 -9.24
C THR A 97 10.49 9.85 -8.13
N GLY A 98 9.42 10.09 -7.37
CA GLY A 98 8.91 9.17 -6.36
C GLY A 98 9.85 8.95 -5.18
N CYS A 99 9.73 7.76 -4.57
CA CYS A 99 10.50 7.33 -3.41
C CYS A 99 11.25 6.02 -3.66
N LYS A 100 12.22 5.73 -2.80
CA LYS A 100 12.90 4.43 -2.70
C LYS A 100 12.71 3.86 -1.29
N PRO A 101 12.78 2.51 -1.13
CA PRO A 101 12.72 1.91 0.20
C PRO A 101 13.81 2.44 1.13
N ARG A 102 13.47 2.63 2.40
CA ARG A 102 14.40 3.03 3.45
C ARG A 102 15.22 1.83 3.90
N GLY A 103 16.55 1.99 3.98
CA GLY A 103 17.45 1.06 4.64
C GLY A 103 17.68 1.43 6.10
N LEU A 104 18.41 0.57 6.82
CA LEU A 104 18.95 0.87 8.15
C LEU A 104 20.38 1.40 8.02
N PRO A 105 20.80 2.34 8.88
CA PRO A 105 22.20 2.76 8.93
C PRO A 105 23.11 1.55 9.21
N ASN A 106 24.26 1.49 8.53
CA ASN A 106 25.27 0.44 8.70
C ASN A 106 24.79 -1.00 8.41
N LEU A 107 23.74 -1.17 7.65
CA LEU A 107 23.29 -2.46 7.16
C LEU A 107 23.18 -2.42 5.63
N ASP A 108 24.13 -3.08 4.98
CA ASP A 108 24.18 -3.13 3.52
C ASP A 108 23.07 -4.03 2.96
N ILE A 109 22.41 -3.56 1.92
CA ILE A 109 21.39 -4.31 1.20
C ILE A 109 22.11 -5.12 0.12
N ASP A 110 22.29 -6.43 0.37
CA ASP A 110 23.01 -7.35 -0.53
C ASP A 110 22.09 -8.01 -1.58
N GLY A 111 20.76 -7.89 -1.38
CA GLY A 111 19.75 -8.45 -2.30
C GLY A 111 19.48 -9.95 -2.12
N GLU A 112 20.13 -10.61 -1.16
CA GLU A 112 19.95 -12.04 -0.87
C GLU A 112 19.55 -12.25 0.60
N ARG A 113 20.35 -11.77 1.53
CA ARG A 113 20.12 -11.89 2.98
C ARG A 113 19.49 -10.66 3.57
N VAL A 114 19.88 -9.50 3.09
CA VAL A 114 19.30 -8.21 3.47
C VAL A 114 18.62 -7.62 2.24
N MET A 115 17.32 -7.49 2.30
CA MET A 115 16.51 -7.03 1.19
C MET A 115 15.60 -5.87 1.61
N THR A 116 15.28 -5.03 0.66
CA THR A 116 14.07 -4.20 0.69
C THR A 116 13.00 -4.79 -0.23
N SER A 117 11.82 -4.18 -0.29
CA SER A 117 10.76 -4.61 -1.19
C SER A 117 11.22 -4.70 -2.65
N ARG A 118 12.20 -3.87 -3.07
CA ARG A 118 12.73 -3.88 -4.43
C ARG A 118 13.41 -5.22 -4.77
N GLN A 119 14.32 -5.69 -3.91
CA GLN A 119 15.00 -6.97 -4.10
C GLN A 119 14.05 -8.14 -3.87
N ALA A 120 13.14 -8.01 -2.90
CA ALA A 120 12.16 -9.05 -2.60
C ALA A 120 11.22 -9.37 -3.77
N LEU A 121 10.91 -8.40 -4.63
CA LEU A 121 10.15 -8.63 -5.88
C LEU A 121 10.92 -9.43 -6.94
N GLU A 122 12.21 -9.64 -6.76
CA GLU A 122 13.11 -10.30 -7.73
C GLU A 122 13.91 -11.43 -7.06
N MET A 123 13.39 -11.99 -5.94
CA MET A 123 14.02 -13.10 -5.24
C MET A 123 14.31 -14.26 -6.19
N LYS A 124 15.57 -14.71 -6.22
CA LYS A 124 15.96 -15.88 -7.01
C LYS A 124 15.59 -17.18 -6.31
N ASN A 125 15.71 -17.20 -4.98
CA ASN A 125 15.47 -18.38 -4.16
C ASN A 125 14.48 -18.03 -3.05
N GLN A 126 13.60 -18.95 -2.75
CA GLN A 126 12.69 -18.84 -1.62
C GLN A 126 13.47 -19.06 -0.32
N PRO A 127 13.47 -18.15 0.67
CA PRO A 127 14.09 -18.39 1.96
C PRO A 127 13.25 -19.39 2.77
N LYS A 128 13.90 -20.25 3.59
CA LYS A 128 13.19 -21.12 4.52
C LYS A 128 12.61 -20.35 5.70
N SER A 129 13.32 -19.27 6.09
CA SER A 129 12.89 -18.37 7.16
C SER A 129 13.26 -16.93 6.85
N ILE A 130 12.39 -16.01 7.23
CA ILE A 130 12.58 -14.58 7.03
C ILE A 130 12.03 -13.77 8.22
N VAL A 131 12.77 -12.72 8.58
CA VAL A 131 12.25 -11.67 9.45
C VAL A 131 11.87 -10.46 8.59
N ILE A 132 10.64 -9.99 8.71
CA ILE A 132 10.14 -8.80 8.02
C ILE A 132 10.02 -7.70 9.08
N VAL A 133 10.76 -6.61 8.90
CA VAL A 133 10.79 -5.46 9.80
C VAL A 133 9.91 -4.35 9.25
N GLY A 134 8.85 -4.03 9.99
CA GLY A 134 7.77 -3.14 9.60
C GLY A 134 6.55 -3.91 9.11
N ALA A 135 5.43 -3.81 9.84
CA ALA A 135 4.17 -4.46 9.52
C ALA A 135 3.15 -3.52 8.84
N GLY A 136 3.62 -2.50 8.13
CA GLY A 136 2.78 -1.73 7.21
C GLY A 136 2.35 -2.56 6.00
N ALA A 137 1.65 -1.96 5.03
CA ALA A 137 1.10 -2.67 3.88
C ALA A 137 2.16 -3.53 3.14
N ILE A 138 3.37 -3.01 2.92
CA ILE A 138 4.45 -3.74 2.24
C ILE A 138 4.85 -4.99 3.05
N GLY A 139 5.10 -4.83 4.35
CA GLY A 139 5.51 -5.95 5.20
C GLY A 139 4.42 -7.00 5.32
N ALA A 140 3.17 -6.61 5.51
CA ALA A 140 2.02 -7.50 5.59
C ALA A 140 1.80 -8.29 4.29
N GLU A 141 1.92 -7.64 3.12
CA GLU A 141 1.79 -8.29 1.82
C GLU A 141 2.91 -9.33 1.58
N PHE A 142 4.17 -9.01 1.89
CA PHE A 142 5.25 -9.98 1.78
C PHE A 142 5.17 -11.10 2.82
N ALA A 143 4.70 -10.79 4.04
CA ALA A 143 4.47 -11.80 5.05
C ALA A 143 3.45 -12.84 4.58
N TYR A 144 2.31 -12.38 4.07
CA TYR A 144 1.30 -13.25 3.48
C TYR A 144 1.84 -14.04 2.28
N PHE A 145 2.50 -13.37 1.32
CA PHE A 145 3.04 -14.01 0.12
C PHE A 145 4.00 -15.15 0.45
N LEU A 146 5.00 -14.88 1.28
CA LEU A 146 6.04 -15.85 1.58
C LEU A 146 5.52 -17.00 2.46
N ASN A 147 4.65 -16.68 3.43
CA ASN A 147 4.03 -17.69 4.27
C ASN A 147 3.16 -18.66 3.47
N ALA A 148 2.39 -18.18 2.48
CA ALA A 148 1.55 -19.02 1.64
C ALA A 148 2.33 -20.13 0.92
N PHE A 149 3.61 -19.89 0.63
CA PHE A 149 4.51 -20.86 0.02
C PHE A 149 5.44 -21.57 1.03
N GLY A 150 5.12 -21.52 2.32
CA GLY A 150 5.78 -22.31 3.35
C GLY A 150 7.07 -21.71 3.94
N THR A 151 7.41 -20.45 3.64
CA THR A 151 8.46 -19.73 4.36
C THR A 151 8.04 -19.46 5.80
N LYS A 152 8.87 -19.76 6.78
CA LYS A 152 8.64 -19.37 8.18
C LYS A 152 8.86 -17.86 8.32
N VAL A 153 7.78 -17.12 8.60
CA VAL A 153 7.78 -15.66 8.66
C VAL A 153 7.66 -15.18 10.11
N THR A 154 8.57 -14.30 10.52
CA THR A 154 8.42 -13.46 11.72
C THR A 154 8.22 -12.02 11.25
N LEU A 155 7.05 -11.45 11.51
CA LEU A 155 6.68 -10.08 11.17
C LEU A 155 6.83 -9.21 12.41
N VAL A 156 7.74 -8.24 12.36
CA VAL A 156 8.08 -7.39 13.53
C VAL A 156 7.63 -5.96 13.27
N GLU A 157 6.93 -5.38 14.25
CA GLU A 157 6.45 -4.00 14.22
C GLU A 157 6.80 -3.29 15.54
N MET A 158 7.34 -2.10 15.42
CA MET A 158 7.72 -1.28 16.59
C MET A 158 6.49 -0.64 17.27
N LEU A 159 5.44 -0.40 16.51
CA LEU A 159 4.17 0.10 17.03
C LEU A 159 3.32 -1.03 17.59
N ASP A 160 2.21 -0.69 18.22
CA ASP A 160 1.37 -1.58 19.04
C ASP A 160 0.41 -2.48 18.23
N GLN A 161 0.40 -2.35 16.89
CA GLN A 161 -0.44 -3.18 16.03
C GLN A 161 0.20 -3.42 14.65
N VAL A 162 -0.18 -4.49 13.98
CA VAL A 162 0.05 -4.66 12.54
C VAL A 162 -0.75 -3.61 11.78
N LEU A 163 -0.33 -3.24 10.56
CA LEU A 163 -0.97 -2.18 9.77
C LEU A 163 -1.22 -0.91 10.60
N PRO A 164 -0.17 -0.24 11.10
CA PRO A 164 -0.29 0.79 12.14
C PRO A 164 -1.16 2.00 11.78
N VAL A 165 -1.42 2.22 10.48
CA VAL A 165 -2.24 3.33 9.97
C VAL A 165 -3.73 2.99 9.88
N GLU A 166 -4.08 1.70 10.01
CA GLU A 166 -5.45 1.22 9.87
C GLU A 166 -6.22 1.30 11.21
N ASP A 167 -7.55 1.21 11.13
CA ASP A 167 -8.38 1.09 12.33
C ASP A 167 -7.99 -0.16 13.13
N HIS A 168 -7.96 -0.04 14.45
CA HIS A 168 -7.45 -1.08 15.34
C HIS A 168 -8.22 -2.40 15.27
N GLU A 169 -9.55 -2.36 15.06
CA GLU A 169 -10.33 -3.59 14.91
C GLU A 169 -10.01 -4.29 13.59
N THR A 170 -9.78 -3.51 12.53
CA THR A 170 -9.34 -4.01 11.22
C THR A 170 -7.96 -4.69 11.33
N ALA A 171 -7.01 -4.01 11.97
CA ALA A 171 -5.67 -4.53 12.23
C ALA A 171 -5.70 -5.82 13.06
N ALA A 172 -6.55 -5.88 14.10
CA ALA A 172 -6.70 -7.06 14.94
C ALA A 172 -7.20 -8.30 14.16
N VAL A 173 -8.09 -8.13 13.19
CA VAL A 173 -8.54 -9.25 12.33
C VAL A 173 -7.37 -9.77 11.50
N VAL A 174 -6.58 -8.90 10.89
CA VAL A 174 -5.39 -9.31 10.11
C VAL A 174 -4.37 -10.03 10.99
N GLU A 175 -4.05 -9.49 12.15
CA GLU A 175 -3.10 -10.10 13.08
C GLU A 175 -3.55 -11.50 13.52
N LYS A 176 -4.83 -11.64 13.88
CA LYS A 176 -5.43 -12.93 14.24
C LYS A 176 -5.34 -13.94 13.08
N SER A 177 -5.67 -13.51 11.87
CA SER A 177 -5.59 -14.34 10.67
C SER A 177 -4.14 -14.75 10.38
N PHE A 178 -3.20 -13.83 10.48
CA PHE A 178 -1.77 -14.11 10.28
C PHE A 178 -1.25 -15.14 11.30
N LYS A 179 -1.53 -14.96 12.58
CA LYS A 179 -1.16 -15.91 13.63
C LYS A 179 -1.79 -17.30 13.41
N LYS A 180 -3.06 -17.35 13.02
CA LYS A 180 -3.75 -18.60 12.68
C LYS A 180 -3.05 -19.34 11.52
N ASN A 181 -2.51 -18.60 10.56
CA ASN A 181 -1.80 -19.14 9.40
C ASN A 181 -0.29 -19.35 9.65
N GLY A 182 0.18 -19.21 10.90
CA GLY A 182 1.57 -19.51 11.27
C GLY A 182 2.57 -18.37 11.06
N ILE A 183 2.14 -17.15 10.80
CA ILE A 183 3.01 -15.98 10.82
C ILE A 183 3.20 -15.53 12.28
N ASP A 184 4.45 -15.45 12.73
CA ASP A 184 4.82 -14.96 14.05
C ASP A 184 4.80 -13.43 14.05
N CYS A 185 3.70 -12.83 14.53
CA CYS A 185 3.54 -11.38 14.61
C CYS A 185 4.05 -10.86 15.97
N ARG A 186 5.03 -9.97 15.92
CA ARG A 186 5.70 -9.34 17.07
C ARG A 186 5.51 -7.84 17.01
N VAL A 187 4.42 -7.34 17.61
CA VAL A 187 4.14 -5.90 17.76
C VAL A 187 4.86 -5.33 18.99
N SER A 188 4.94 -4.01 19.11
CA SER A 188 5.69 -3.29 20.15
C SER A 188 7.13 -3.80 20.30
N THR A 189 7.74 -4.23 19.20
CA THR A 189 9.03 -4.93 19.19
C THR A 189 10.02 -4.24 18.24
N ALA A 190 11.19 -3.89 18.73
CA ALA A 190 12.29 -3.37 17.94
C ALA A 190 13.21 -4.50 17.45
N VAL A 191 13.90 -4.28 16.34
CA VAL A 191 14.95 -5.19 15.85
C VAL A 191 16.29 -4.49 16.02
N GLU A 192 17.20 -5.14 16.75
CA GLU A 192 18.52 -4.59 17.08
C GLU A 192 19.63 -5.58 16.76
N ASN A 193 20.88 -5.12 16.84
CA ASN A 193 22.10 -5.92 16.74
C ASN A 193 22.14 -6.86 15.52
N ILE A 194 21.68 -6.40 14.36
CA ILE A 194 21.62 -7.20 13.13
C ILE A 194 23.03 -7.53 12.66
N LYS A 195 23.31 -8.83 12.49
CA LYS A 195 24.60 -9.37 12.02
C LYS A 195 24.38 -10.37 10.91
N VAL A 196 24.93 -10.08 9.74
CA VAL A 196 24.93 -10.99 8.58
C VAL A 196 26.13 -11.89 8.63
N ASN A 197 25.94 -13.19 8.43
CA ASN A 197 27.03 -14.18 8.39
C ASN A 197 26.71 -15.33 7.42
N ALA A 198 27.63 -16.28 7.27
CA ALA A 198 27.46 -17.42 6.34
C ALA A 198 26.22 -18.28 6.64
N LYS A 199 25.70 -18.29 7.85
CA LYS A 199 24.55 -19.11 8.28
C LYS A 199 23.19 -18.39 8.17
N GLY A 200 23.21 -17.07 7.92
CA GLY A 200 21.99 -16.25 7.86
C GLY A 200 22.16 -14.89 8.50
N VAL A 201 21.05 -14.31 8.94
CA VAL A 201 20.99 -13.03 9.62
C VAL A 201 20.57 -13.27 11.07
N LYS A 202 21.46 -12.94 12.02
CA LYS A 202 21.18 -12.96 13.45
C LYS A 202 20.76 -11.56 13.89
N MET A 203 19.75 -11.46 14.76
CA MET A 203 19.26 -10.20 15.30
C MET A 203 18.63 -10.40 16.67
N ASP A 204 18.47 -9.33 17.42
CA ASP A 204 17.79 -9.32 18.70
C ASP A 204 16.42 -8.64 18.52
N LEU A 205 15.35 -9.30 18.99
CA LEU A 205 14.01 -8.76 19.09
C LEU A 205 13.83 -8.21 20.52
N VAL A 206 13.56 -6.91 20.63
CA VAL A 206 13.46 -6.20 21.90
C VAL A 206 12.03 -5.73 22.14
N HIS A 207 11.40 -6.25 23.16
CA HIS A 207 10.05 -5.87 23.60
C HIS A 207 10.11 -5.40 25.08
N GLY A 208 10.02 -4.09 25.29
CA GLY A 208 10.25 -3.49 26.61
C GLY A 208 11.65 -3.83 27.13
N GLU A 209 11.74 -4.47 28.30
CA GLU A 209 13.01 -4.92 28.91
C GLU A 209 13.44 -6.33 28.45
N GLN A 210 12.61 -7.03 27.68
CA GLN A 210 12.89 -8.38 27.21
C GLN A 210 13.61 -8.35 25.86
N SER A 211 14.61 -9.20 25.71
CA SER A 211 15.35 -9.37 24.45
C SER A 211 15.49 -10.85 24.11
N GLU A 212 15.13 -11.19 22.88
CA GLU A 212 15.25 -12.55 22.32
C GLU A 212 16.16 -12.52 21.09
N SER A 213 17.21 -13.35 21.09
CA SER A 213 18.11 -13.48 19.92
C SER A 213 17.55 -14.53 18.96
N ILE A 214 17.29 -14.14 17.71
CA ILE A 214 16.81 -15.04 16.67
C ILE A 214 17.75 -15.06 15.47
N THR A 215 17.63 -16.09 14.63
CA THR A 215 18.36 -16.22 13.37
C THR A 215 17.40 -16.65 12.27
N ALA A 216 17.46 -15.99 11.11
CA ALA A 216 16.71 -16.33 9.91
C ALA A 216 17.64 -16.39 8.70
N ASP A 217 17.19 -16.99 7.59
CA ASP A 217 17.97 -17.00 6.34
C ASP A 217 18.14 -15.61 5.78
N SER A 218 17.10 -14.77 5.91
CA SER A 218 17.09 -13.40 5.39
C SER A 218 16.26 -12.44 6.24
N ILE A 219 16.45 -11.16 6.00
CA ILE A 219 15.68 -10.06 6.57
C ILE A 219 15.15 -9.16 5.44
N LEU A 220 13.89 -8.76 5.55
CA LEU A 220 13.25 -7.79 4.67
C LEU A 220 12.97 -6.50 5.44
N LEU A 221 13.52 -5.40 4.98
CA LEU A 221 13.26 -4.06 5.54
C LEU A 221 12.05 -3.43 4.83
N ALA A 222 10.96 -3.29 5.56
CA ALA A 222 9.71 -2.66 5.14
C ALA A 222 9.36 -1.43 6.01
N ILE A 223 10.39 -0.66 6.41
CA ILE A 223 10.36 0.44 7.40
C ILE A 223 10.05 1.81 6.79
N GLY A 224 9.36 1.83 5.67
CA GLY A 224 8.98 3.05 4.96
C GLY A 224 9.89 3.39 3.79
N VAL A 225 9.77 4.63 3.32
CA VAL A 225 10.42 5.12 2.10
C VAL A 225 11.13 6.44 2.34
N VAL A 226 12.00 6.80 1.40
CA VAL A 226 12.68 8.10 1.34
C VAL A 226 12.56 8.67 -0.07
N ALA A 227 12.42 9.99 -0.18
CA ALA A 227 12.25 10.67 -1.46
C ALA A 227 13.49 10.51 -2.36
N ASN A 228 13.28 10.35 -3.67
CA ASN A 228 14.35 10.27 -4.67
C ASN A 228 14.82 11.67 -5.08
N THR A 229 15.55 12.33 -4.20
CA THR A 229 16.12 13.69 -4.41
C THR A 229 17.62 13.68 -4.68
N GLU A 230 18.30 12.56 -4.48
CA GLU A 230 19.73 12.42 -4.70
C GLU A 230 20.07 12.62 -6.18
N GLY A 231 20.99 13.55 -6.48
CA GLY A 231 21.38 13.88 -7.85
C GLY A 231 20.30 14.58 -8.70
N LEU A 232 19.13 14.89 -8.12
CA LEU A 232 18.04 15.57 -8.81
C LEU A 232 18.32 17.05 -9.07
N LEU A 233 18.99 17.71 -8.15
CA LEU A 233 19.26 19.13 -8.19
C LEU A 233 20.77 19.42 -8.23
N SER A 234 21.18 20.31 -9.12
CA SER A 234 22.53 20.88 -9.05
C SER A 234 22.67 21.83 -7.84
N PRO A 235 23.88 22.21 -7.43
CA PRO A 235 24.08 23.20 -6.38
C PRO A 235 23.47 24.60 -6.67
N ARG A 236 23.12 24.86 -7.93
CA ARG A 236 22.49 26.12 -8.39
C ARG A 236 20.98 26.09 -8.36
N ALA A 237 20.36 24.86 -8.39
CA ALA A 237 18.93 24.66 -8.31
C ALA A 237 18.55 24.39 -6.84
N LYS A 238 17.91 25.36 -6.20
CA LYS A 238 17.45 25.21 -4.81
C LYS A 238 15.94 25.11 -4.78
N LEU A 239 15.42 24.10 -4.12
CA LEU A 239 14.00 23.94 -3.81
C LEU A 239 13.83 23.84 -2.30
N GLU A 240 12.76 24.41 -1.78
CA GLU A 240 12.37 24.18 -0.39
C GLU A 240 11.96 22.73 -0.18
N MET A 241 12.50 22.12 0.88
CA MET A 241 12.24 20.74 1.24
C MET A 241 11.96 20.63 2.74
N ASP A 242 11.00 19.76 3.10
CA ASP A 242 10.78 19.32 4.47
C ASP A 242 11.07 17.83 4.57
N ARG A 243 11.97 17.43 5.48
CA ARG A 243 12.38 16.03 5.69
C ARG A 243 12.74 15.27 4.40
N GLY A 244 13.30 15.99 3.41
CA GLY A 244 13.70 15.43 2.12
C GLY A 244 12.61 15.43 1.04
N TYR A 245 11.37 15.83 1.35
CA TYR A 245 10.27 15.97 0.39
C TYR A 245 10.19 17.39 -0.16
N ILE A 246 9.94 17.53 -1.45
CA ILE A 246 9.79 18.84 -2.11
C ILE A 246 8.49 19.48 -1.61
N GLN A 247 8.59 20.73 -1.13
CA GLN A 247 7.42 21.52 -0.75
C GLN A 247 6.78 22.16 -1.98
N VAL A 248 5.46 22.09 -2.07
CA VAL A 248 4.66 22.65 -3.16
C VAL A 248 3.48 23.45 -2.62
N ASP A 249 3.08 24.47 -3.37
CA ASP A 249 1.89 25.27 -3.10
C ASP A 249 0.57 24.56 -3.52
N GLU A 250 -0.54 25.29 -3.50
CA GLU A 250 -1.85 24.77 -3.90
C GLU A 250 -1.93 24.40 -5.39
N ASN A 251 -1.02 24.90 -6.22
CA ASN A 251 -0.93 24.60 -7.65
C ASN A 251 0.07 23.51 -7.95
N TYR A 252 0.64 22.85 -6.92
CA TYR A 252 1.76 21.90 -7.03
C TYR A 252 3.06 22.53 -7.56
N GLU A 253 3.18 23.88 -7.55
CA GLU A 253 4.40 24.58 -7.90
C GLU A 253 5.34 24.61 -6.68
N SER A 254 6.62 24.35 -6.91
CA SER A 254 7.65 24.42 -5.87
C SER A 254 8.03 25.87 -5.56
N SER A 255 8.98 26.06 -4.64
CA SER A 255 9.56 27.38 -4.37
C SER A 255 10.31 28.02 -5.57
N ALA A 256 10.56 27.26 -6.63
CA ALA A 256 11.15 27.73 -7.87
C ALA A 256 10.12 27.78 -9.00
N LYS A 257 9.89 28.97 -9.54
CA LYS A 257 8.91 29.21 -10.61
C LYS A 257 9.12 28.28 -11.81
N GLY A 258 8.03 27.68 -12.29
CA GLY A 258 8.02 26.74 -13.42
C GLY A 258 8.45 25.33 -13.06
N ILE A 259 8.79 25.04 -11.79
CA ILE A 259 9.08 23.70 -11.31
C ILE A 259 7.94 23.22 -10.40
N TYR A 260 7.32 22.13 -10.79
CA TYR A 260 6.19 21.49 -10.10
C TYR A 260 6.63 20.12 -9.58
N ALA A 261 5.94 19.59 -8.59
CA ALA A 261 6.19 18.22 -8.11
C ALA A 261 4.89 17.53 -7.71
N ALA A 262 4.82 16.20 -7.90
CA ALA A 262 3.65 15.39 -7.56
C ALA A 262 4.05 13.95 -7.22
N GLY A 263 3.19 13.27 -6.47
CA GLY A 263 3.38 11.90 -6.02
C GLY A 263 4.35 11.79 -4.84
N ASP A 264 4.92 10.62 -4.64
CA ASP A 264 5.69 10.29 -3.44
C ASP A 264 6.82 11.29 -3.12
N ILE A 265 7.31 12.02 -4.12
CA ILE A 265 8.38 13.01 -3.95
C ILE A 265 7.96 14.23 -3.11
N ILE A 266 6.66 14.50 -2.98
CA ILE A 266 6.13 15.60 -2.17
C ILE A 266 5.65 15.15 -0.78
N GLY A 267 5.77 13.86 -0.45
CA GLY A 267 5.44 13.29 0.86
C GLY A 267 4.29 12.28 0.82
N PRO A 268 3.79 11.88 2.02
CA PRO A 268 2.67 10.95 2.12
C PRO A 268 1.38 11.52 1.50
N PRO A 269 0.46 10.61 1.05
CA PRO A 269 0.42 9.17 1.35
C PRO A 269 1.18 8.36 0.32
N TRP A 270 2.14 8.13 -0.09
CA TRP A 270 2.92 7.30 -1.04
C TRP A 270 2.09 6.24 -1.78
N LEU A 271 1.01 6.69 -2.45
CA LEU A 271 0.04 5.86 -3.15
C LEU A 271 -0.04 6.24 -4.63
N ALA A 272 0.04 5.23 -5.51
CA ALA A 272 0.10 5.45 -6.96
C ALA A 272 -1.14 6.19 -7.52
N HIS A 273 -2.34 5.91 -6.99
CA HIS A 273 -3.56 6.59 -7.42
C HIS A 273 -3.61 8.06 -6.94
N VAL A 274 -3.04 8.35 -5.76
CA VAL A 274 -2.85 9.73 -5.30
C VAL A 274 -1.84 10.46 -6.19
N ALA A 275 -0.69 9.84 -6.48
CA ALA A 275 0.31 10.41 -7.38
C ALA A 275 -0.26 10.73 -8.78
N THR A 276 -1.12 9.85 -9.31
CA THR A 276 -1.80 10.07 -10.60
C THR A 276 -2.73 11.28 -10.52
N TYR A 277 -3.54 11.37 -9.46
CA TYR A 277 -4.45 12.51 -9.26
C TYR A 277 -3.66 13.82 -9.13
N GLU A 278 -2.63 13.85 -8.29
CA GLU A 278 -1.77 15.02 -8.08
C GLU A 278 -1.08 15.47 -9.37
N ALA A 279 -0.58 14.53 -10.19
CA ALA A 279 0.03 14.86 -11.48
C ALA A 279 -0.97 15.52 -12.44
N ILE A 280 -2.23 15.05 -12.47
CA ILE A 280 -3.30 15.68 -13.26
C ILE A 280 -3.58 17.10 -12.75
N GLN A 281 -3.70 17.27 -11.43
CA GLN A 281 -3.93 18.58 -10.82
C GLN A 281 -2.75 19.55 -11.07
N ALA A 282 -1.52 19.06 -10.96
CA ALA A 282 -0.34 19.85 -11.30
C ALA A 282 -0.37 20.34 -12.77
N VAL A 283 -0.73 19.46 -13.70
CA VAL A 283 -0.88 19.84 -15.12
C VAL A 283 -2.01 20.85 -15.33
N ASN A 284 -3.14 20.69 -14.64
CA ASN A 284 -4.22 21.69 -14.67
C ASN A 284 -3.73 23.07 -14.22
N GLY A 285 -2.98 23.14 -13.13
CA GLY A 285 -2.37 24.38 -12.63
C GLY A 285 -1.35 24.97 -13.60
N MET A 286 -0.47 24.13 -14.16
CA MET A 286 0.55 24.55 -15.12
C MET A 286 -0.02 25.27 -16.34
N PHE A 287 -1.15 24.78 -16.86
CA PHE A 287 -1.69 25.25 -18.15
C PHE A 287 -3.00 26.00 -18.00
N GLY A 288 -3.49 26.21 -16.79
CA GLY A 288 -4.73 26.96 -16.53
C GLY A 288 -6.00 26.27 -17.07
N HIS A 289 -5.97 24.93 -17.18
CA HIS A 289 -7.14 24.18 -17.66
C HIS A 289 -8.26 24.12 -16.63
N ALA A 290 -7.91 24.04 -15.35
CA ALA A 290 -8.84 24.09 -14.22
C ALA A 290 -8.09 24.56 -12.97
N LYS A 291 -8.84 25.00 -11.94
CA LYS A 291 -8.26 25.26 -10.62
C LYS A 291 -7.81 23.92 -10.02
N PRO A 292 -6.54 23.75 -9.64
CA PRO A 292 -6.08 22.52 -9.01
C PRO A 292 -6.77 22.27 -7.67
N GLU A 293 -6.94 20.99 -7.33
CA GLU A 293 -7.42 20.57 -6.02
C GLU A 293 -6.32 19.77 -5.31
N ARG A 294 -6.13 20.02 -4.02
CA ARG A 294 -5.30 19.16 -3.17
C ARG A 294 -6.09 17.92 -2.80
N VAL A 295 -5.38 16.80 -2.64
CA VAL A 295 -6.00 15.54 -2.21
C VAL A 295 -6.50 15.68 -0.78
N ALA A 296 -7.81 15.58 -0.59
CA ALA A 296 -8.44 15.64 0.72
C ALA A 296 -8.72 14.24 1.29
N GLN A 297 -9.19 13.32 0.43
CA GLN A 297 -9.56 11.96 0.80
C GLN A 297 -9.10 10.99 -0.27
N PHE A 298 -8.66 9.82 0.16
CA PHE A 298 -8.19 8.75 -0.72
C PHE A 298 -8.36 7.40 -0.03
N PRO A 299 -8.66 6.32 -0.76
CA PRO A 299 -8.68 4.99 -0.19
C PRO A 299 -7.27 4.45 0.03
N GLY A 300 -7.03 3.82 1.17
CA GLY A 300 -5.88 2.96 1.45
C GLY A 300 -6.24 1.50 1.22
N CYS A 301 -5.32 0.70 0.66
CA CYS A 301 -5.55 -0.72 0.40
C CYS A 301 -4.32 -1.56 0.72
N THR A 302 -4.52 -2.67 1.43
CA THR A 302 -3.52 -3.71 1.67
C THR A 302 -4.07 -5.04 1.15
N TYR A 303 -3.31 -5.68 0.25
CA TYR A 303 -3.78 -6.83 -0.55
C TYR A 303 -3.33 -8.18 0.04
N CYS A 304 -3.03 -8.24 1.34
CA CYS A 304 -2.87 -9.52 2.03
C CYS A 304 -4.22 -10.25 2.13
N LEU A 305 -4.27 -11.42 2.76
CA LEU A 305 -5.52 -12.10 3.04
C LEU A 305 -5.67 -12.25 4.57
N PRO A 306 -6.76 -11.73 5.19
CA PRO A 306 -7.83 -10.94 4.57
C PRO A 306 -7.33 -9.61 4.03
N GLN A 307 -7.98 -9.10 2.97
CA GLN A 307 -7.68 -7.78 2.43
C GLN A 307 -8.14 -6.69 3.40
N VAL A 308 -7.48 -5.55 3.35
CA VAL A 308 -7.88 -4.35 4.11
C VAL A 308 -8.05 -3.19 3.15
N ALA A 309 -9.14 -2.44 3.34
CA ALA A 309 -9.34 -1.18 2.65
C ALA A 309 -9.98 -0.16 3.59
N SER A 310 -9.52 1.08 3.50
CA SER A 310 -9.99 2.17 4.34
C SER A 310 -10.05 3.49 3.59
N ILE A 311 -10.93 4.39 4.03
CA ILE A 311 -10.98 5.78 3.59
C ILE A 311 -11.46 6.64 4.75
N GLY A 312 -10.95 7.87 4.85
CA GLY A 312 -11.30 8.80 5.91
C GLY A 312 -10.58 8.54 7.24
N LYS A 313 -11.22 8.85 8.36
CA LYS A 313 -10.60 8.82 9.69
C LYS A 313 -10.86 7.50 10.41
N THR A 314 -9.88 7.04 11.19
CA THR A 314 -10.03 5.92 12.13
C THR A 314 -10.69 6.39 13.42
N GLU A 315 -11.22 5.47 14.24
CA GLU A 315 -11.73 5.82 15.59
C GLU A 315 -10.66 6.50 16.44
N LYS A 316 -9.43 6.02 16.38
CA LYS A 316 -8.31 6.63 17.11
C LYS A 316 -8.16 8.10 16.73
N LYS A 317 -8.20 8.39 15.43
CA LYS A 317 -8.05 9.76 14.91
C LYS A 317 -9.21 10.66 15.32
N LEU A 318 -10.45 10.17 15.27
CA LEU A 318 -11.63 10.91 15.72
C LEU A 318 -11.57 11.21 17.23
N LYS A 319 -11.15 10.24 18.04
CA LYS A 319 -10.95 10.43 19.49
C LYS A 319 -9.88 11.48 19.81
N GLU A 320 -8.74 11.43 19.08
CA GLU A 320 -7.66 12.41 19.22
C GLU A 320 -8.11 13.84 18.87
N GLU A 321 -8.98 13.98 17.87
CA GLU A 321 -9.54 15.25 17.43
C GLU A 321 -10.75 15.72 18.25
N GLY A 322 -11.27 14.90 19.16
CA GLY A 322 -12.45 15.19 19.98
C GLY A 322 -13.75 15.25 19.16
N VAL A 323 -13.80 14.55 18.01
CA VAL A 323 -14.96 14.49 17.12
C VAL A 323 -15.90 13.39 17.61
N GLU A 324 -17.18 13.73 17.86
CA GLU A 324 -18.21 12.72 18.16
C GLU A 324 -18.56 11.90 16.92
N TYR A 325 -18.80 10.62 17.09
CA TYR A 325 -19.17 9.72 15.99
C TYR A 325 -20.04 8.56 16.49
N LYS A 326 -20.79 7.96 15.56
CA LYS A 326 -21.45 6.67 15.72
C LYS A 326 -20.72 5.63 14.86
N VAL A 327 -20.81 4.37 15.30
CA VAL A 327 -20.23 3.23 14.58
C VAL A 327 -21.36 2.40 13.98
N GLY A 328 -21.28 2.17 12.68
CA GLY A 328 -22.03 1.14 11.98
C GLY A 328 -21.09 -0.01 11.63
N LYS A 329 -21.50 -1.26 11.90
CA LYS A 329 -20.65 -2.43 11.66
C LYS A 329 -21.47 -3.63 11.29
N PHE A 330 -21.00 -4.37 10.26
CA PHE A 330 -21.62 -5.61 9.83
C PHE A 330 -20.57 -6.70 9.58
N PRO A 331 -20.62 -7.84 10.26
CA PRO A 331 -19.67 -8.93 10.12
C PRO A 331 -19.98 -9.77 8.87
N PHE A 332 -18.97 -10.18 8.11
CA PHE A 332 -19.15 -11.05 6.95
C PHE A 332 -19.70 -12.44 7.30
N GLN A 333 -19.59 -12.87 8.56
CA GLN A 333 -20.25 -14.10 9.04
C GLN A 333 -21.78 -14.07 8.89
N ALA A 334 -22.37 -12.88 8.89
CA ALA A 334 -23.82 -12.70 8.66
C ALA A 334 -24.16 -12.48 7.18
N SER A 335 -23.16 -12.38 6.27
CA SER A 335 -23.37 -12.23 4.84
C SER A 335 -23.53 -13.60 4.16
N GLY A 336 -24.70 -13.86 3.56
CA GLY A 336 -24.95 -15.08 2.79
C GLY A 336 -23.92 -15.29 1.66
N LYS A 337 -23.48 -14.23 0.99
CA LYS A 337 -22.46 -14.31 -0.07
C LYS A 337 -21.09 -14.71 0.49
N ALA A 338 -20.68 -14.13 1.60
CA ALA A 338 -19.39 -14.44 2.23
C ALA A 338 -19.36 -15.91 2.70
N VAL A 339 -20.44 -16.38 3.33
CA VAL A 339 -20.59 -17.78 3.76
C VAL A 339 -20.59 -18.73 2.56
N ALA A 340 -21.36 -18.44 1.52
CA ALA A 340 -21.40 -19.26 0.29
C ALA A 340 -20.04 -19.33 -0.43
N SER A 341 -19.22 -18.28 -0.30
CA SER A 341 -17.87 -18.22 -0.88
C SER A 341 -16.79 -18.82 0.04
N ASN A 342 -17.15 -19.36 1.21
CA ASN A 342 -16.24 -19.83 2.26
C ASN A 342 -15.24 -18.77 2.72
N GLN A 343 -15.67 -17.50 2.78
CA GLN A 343 -14.84 -16.35 3.14
C GLN A 343 -15.55 -15.42 4.16
N PRO A 344 -16.04 -15.96 5.31
CA PRO A 344 -16.82 -15.20 6.28
C PRO A 344 -15.98 -14.35 7.23
N GLU A 345 -14.64 -14.30 7.07
CA GLU A 345 -13.75 -13.55 7.94
C GLU A 345 -13.84 -12.05 7.66
N GLY A 346 -14.00 -11.25 8.73
CA GLY A 346 -13.93 -9.80 8.64
C GLY A 346 -15.29 -9.11 8.76
N PHE A 347 -15.29 -7.84 8.37
CA PHE A 347 -16.46 -6.96 8.52
C PHE A 347 -16.36 -5.71 7.63
N VAL A 348 -17.48 -5.03 7.47
CA VAL A 348 -17.57 -3.63 7.05
C VAL A 348 -17.85 -2.77 8.30
N LYS A 349 -17.10 -1.69 8.47
CA LYS A 349 -17.26 -0.70 9.54
C LYS A 349 -17.29 0.69 8.95
N MET A 350 -18.24 1.53 9.40
CA MET A 350 -18.29 2.95 9.08
C MET A 350 -18.37 3.80 10.34
N LEU A 351 -17.80 4.99 10.27
CA LEU A 351 -17.81 6.01 11.31
C LEU A 351 -18.60 7.20 10.78
N VAL A 352 -19.60 7.62 11.51
CA VAL A 352 -20.61 8.56 11.00
C VAL A 352 -20.81 9.71 11.97
N ASP A 353 -20.91 10.93 11.46
CA ASP A 353 -21.35 12.08 12.25
C ASP A 353 -22.74 11.84 12.84
N PRO A 354 -22.93 12.02 14.17
CA PRO A 354 -24.20 11.68 14.81
C PRO A 354 -25.36 12.62 14.45
N LYS A 355 -25.06 13.82 13.92
CA LYS A 355 -26.06 14.86 13.64
C LYS A 355 -26.55 14.82 12.20
N TYR A 356 -25.64 14.74 11.25
CA TYR A 356 -25.96 14.83 9.81
C TYR A 356 -25.85 13.50 9.08
N GLY A 357 -25.26 12.49 9.71
CA GLY A 357 -25.03 11.20 9.07
C GLY A 357 -23.89 11.17 8.07
N GLU A 358 -23.04 12.22 8.05
CA GLU A 358 -21.85 12.29 7.19
C GLU A 358 -20.90 11.14 7.49
N ILE A 359 -20.32 10.56 6.44
CA ILE A 359 -19.35 9.47 6.58
C ILE A 359 -17.98 10.08 6.91
N LEU A 360 -17.52 9.86 8.13
CA LEU A 360 -16.22 10.32 8.63
C LEU A 360 -15.08 9.36 8.29
N GLY A 361 -15.41 8.09 8.15
CA GLY A 361 -14.47 7.04 7.78
C GLY A 361 -15.16 5.71 7.51
N ALA A 362 -14.53 4.89 6.68
CA ALA A 362 -14.96 3.53 6.39
C ALA A 362 -13.77 2.58 6.36
N HIS A 363 -13.93 1.40 6.94
CA HIS A 363 -12.90 0.40 7.12
C HIS A 363 -13.47 -0.97 6.81
N ILE A 364 -12.89 -1.66 5.85
CA ILE A 364 -13.32 -2.98 5.42
C ILE A 364 -12.16 -3.94 5.60
N VAL A 365 -12.40 -5.07 6.23
CA VAL A 365 -11.44 -6.17 6.30
C VAL A 365 -12.14 -7.46 5.88
N GLY A 366 -11.59 -8.16 4.89
CA GLY A 366 -12.17 -9.39 4.36
C GLY A 366 -11.87 -9.61 2.89
N SER A 367 -12.62 -10.52 2.27
CA SER A 367 -12.52 -10.76 0.82
C SER A 367 -13.03 -9.55 0.04
N ASP A 368 -12.33 -9.22 -1.06
CA ASP A 368 -12.70 -8.15 -1.99
C ASP A 368 -12.85 -6.75 -1.36
N ALA A 369 -12.32 -6.55 -0.14
CA ALA A 369 -12.37 -5.25 0.56
C ALA A 369 -11.83 -4.10 -0.30
N THR A 370 -10.78 -4.37 -1.08
CA THR A 370 -10.12 -3.40 -1.95
C THR A 370 -10.96 -2.95 -3.15
N GLU A 371 -11.95 -3.75 -3.56
CA GLU A 371 -12.92 -3.39 -4.58
C GLU A 371 -14.13 -2.66 -3.96
N MET A 372 -14.59 -3.11 -2.79
CA MET A 372 -15.78 -2.55 -2.12
C MET A 372 -15.59 -1.11 -1.64
N ILE A 373 -14.37 -0.70 -1.28
CA ILE A 373 -14.10 0.64 -0.77
C ILE A 373 -14.42 1.77 -1.76
N ALA A 374 -14.52 1.45 -3.05
CA ALA A 374 -14.81 2.42 -4.10
C ALA A 374 -16.20 3.07 -3.92
N GLU A 375 -17.17 2.37 -3.34
CA GLU A 375 -18.50 2.90 -3.03
C GLU A 375 -18.42 4.04 -2.00
N TYR A 376 -17.66 3.82 -0.93
CA TYR A 376 -17.40 4.88 0.05
C TYR A 376 -16.58 6.04 -0.54
N GLY A 377 -15.62 5.74 -1.41
CA GLY A 377 -14.84 6.78 -2.09
C GLY A 377 -15.70 7.72 -2.92
N LEU A 378 -16.64 7.18 -3.71
CA LEU A 378 -17.60 7.96 -4.48
C LEU A 378 -18.60 8.66 -3.55
N GLY A 379 -19.12 7.93 -2.55
CA GLY A 379 -20.10 8.46 -1.59
C GLY A 379 -19.57 9.68 -0.85
N MET A 380 -18.37 9.59 -0.28
CA MET A 380 -17.74 10.70 0.44
C MET A 380 -17.44 11.91 -0.47
N LYS A 381 -17.06 11.69 -1.74
CA LYS A 381 -16.85 12.79 -2.69
C LYS A 381 -18.16 13.52 -3.03
N LEU A 382 -19.30 12.84 -2.98
CA LEU A 382 -20.63 13.37 -3.23
C LEU A 382 -21.38 13.78 -1.94
N GLU A 383 -20.70 13.74 -0.79
CA GLU A 383 -21.27 14.07 0.53
C GLU A 383 -22.50 13.19 0.87
N VAL A 384 -22.46 11.91 0.45
CA VAL A 384 -23.49 10.92 0.76
C VAL A 384 -23.48 10.60 2.25
N THR A 385 -24.64 10.48 2.86
CA THR A 385 -24.77 10.11 4.26
C THR A 385 -25.01 8.59 4.44
N ALA A 386 -24.92 8.10 5.67
CA ALA A 386 -25.26 6.73 5.98
C ALA A 386 -26.72 6.39 5.62
N GLY A 387 -27.61 7.38 5.67
CA GLY A 387 -29.03 7.20 5.30
C GLY A 387 -29.21 6.88 3.81
N GLU A 388 -28.49 7.54 2.91
CA GLU A 388 -28.55 7.24 1.47
C GLU A 388 -27.99 5.86 1.16
N ILE A 389 -26.88 5.45 1.82
CA ILE A 389 -26.34 4.10 1.65
C ILE A 389 -27.34 3.04 2.13
N HIS A 390 -27.93 3.24 3.32
CA HIS A 390 -28.96 2.35 3.87
C HIS A 390 -30.16 2.17 2.93
N ASN A 391 -30.62 3.26 2.31
CA ASN A 391 -31.78 3.26 1.41
C ASN A 391 -31.42 2.87 -0.04
N THR A 392 -30.13 2.63 -0.35
CA THR A 392 -29.73 2.16 -1.68
C THR A 392 -29.91 0.66 -1.81
N ILE A 393 -30.59 0.24 -2.89
CA ILE A 393 -30.76 -1.20 -3.17
C ILE A 393 -29.44 -1.80 -3.64
N HIS A 394 -28.92 -2.75 -2.87
CA HIS A 394 -27.75 -3.53 -3.25
C HIS A 394 -28.19 -4.87 -3.88
N ALA A 395 -27.42 -5.33 -4.86
CA ALA A 395 -27.72 -6.60 -5.53
C ALA A 395 -27.54 -7.79 -4.59
N HIS A 396 -28.48 -8.76 -4.64
CA HIS A 396 -28.41 -10.00 -3.88
C HIS A 396 -28.08 -11.21 -4.79
N PRO A 397 -27.16 -12.13 -4.38
CA PRO A 397 -26.27 -12.05 -3.21
C PRO A 397 -24.92 -11.41 -3.56
N THR A 398 -24.49 -10.42 -2.83
CA THR A 398 -23.18 -9.75 -2.99
C THR A 398 -22.52 -9.46 -1.63
N LEU A 399 -21.21 -9.19 -1.65
CA LEU A 399 -20.50 -8.66 -0.47
C LEU A 399 -20.88 -7.21 -0.17
N SER A 400 -21.30 -6.45 -1.20
CA SER A 400 -21.71 -5.04 -1.07
C SER A 400 -22.95 -4.86 -0.20
N GLU A 401 -23.80 -5.89 -0.04
CA GLU A 401 -24.91 -5.85 0.92
C GLU A 401 -24.42 -5.56 2.35
N ALA A 402 -23.20 -5.97 2.69
CA ALA A 402 -22.59 -5.66 3.98
C ALA A 402 -22.34 -4.16 4.20
N VAL A 403 -22.21 -3.37 3.12
CA VAL A 403 -22.09 -1.90 3.18
C VAL A 403 -23.43 -1.30 3.60
N MET A 404 -24.53 -1.75 3.00
CA MET A 404 -25.90 -1.35 3.35
C MET A 404 -26.25 -1.72 4.80
N GLU A 405 -25.94 -2.95 5.21
CA GLU A 405 -26.22 -3.44 6.57
C GLU A 405 -25.38 -2.70 7.63
N ALA A 406 -24.11 -2.37 7.32
CA ALA A 406 -23.30 -1.52 8.19
C ALA A 406 -23.90 -0.12 8.33
N ALA A 407 -24.44 0.45 7.26
CA ALA A 407 -25.15 1.72 7.31
C ALA A 407 -26.46 1.62 8.13
N ALA A 408 -27.25 0.56 7.94
CA ALA A 408 -28.46 0.30 8.71
C ALA A 408 -28.16 0.17 10.21
N SER A 409 -27.03 -0.46 10.55
CA SER A 409 -26.64 -0.67 11.97
C SER A 409 -26.34 0.65 12.72
N VAL A 410 -25.99 1.75 12.01
CA VAL A 410 -25.86 3.10 12.59
C VAL A 410 -27.16 3.56 13.24
N PHE A 411 -28.29 3.15 12.68
CA PHE A 411 -29.65 3.50 13.09
C PHE A 411 -30.30 2.42 13.98
N GLY A 412 -29.64 1.28 14.19
CA GLY A 412 -30.22 0.13 14.86
C GLY A 412 -31.23 -0.64 14.01
N GLU A 413 -31.16 -0.51 12.69
CA GLU A 413 -32.10 -1.05 11.69
C GLU A 413 -31.51 -2.22 10.89
N ALA A 414 -30.28 -2.66 11.21
CA ALA A 414 -29.71 -3.85 10.57
C ALA A 414 -30.61 -5.08 10.78
N ILE A 415 -30.87 -5.83 9.71
CA ILE A 415 -31.82 -6.93 9.71
C ILE A 415 -31.14 -8.27 10.05
N HIS A 416 -29.89 -8.43 9.65
CA HIS A 416 -29.21 -9.72 9.70
C HIS A 416 -28.19 -9.87 10.86
N ILE A 417 -28.16 -8.91 11.78
CA ILE A 417 -27.34 -8.96 13.03
C ILE A 417 -28.13 -8.57 14.26
#